data_2344f3fa9ae077e0d1d051c02fffbacc
#
_entry.id   2344f3fa9ae077e0d1d051c02fffbacc
#
_cell.length_a   1.000
_cell.length_b   1.000
_cell.length_c   1.000
_cell.angle_alpha   90.00
_cell.angle_beta   90.00
_cell.angle_gamma   90.00
#
_symmetry.space_group_name_H-M   'P 1'
#
loop_
_entity.id
_entity.type
_entity.pdbx_description
1 polymer ?
#
loop_
_entity_poly.entity_id
_entity_poly.type
_entity_poly.pdbx_seq_one_letter_code
_entity_poly.pdbx_strand_id
1 'polypeptide(L)'
;MKCPNCHREIPVGYHTCPYCKRNLNTYNQSNNPSISNQNRAKSRALNKGTKILILVISIFLLLTAIIAGAVALLLHTANNNHSVPAVSSENAITRTEWIAMLADQEGYTDCKNDKSYFDDINQSNDNFKKIQACAEWEILDKGGSFLPNDKATTEFAVITAVKSIGLQFISANEKPIRTDSEIIHFYKEKTGDRFDNQSYIDADYATKIL
;
A
#
# COMPACT_ATOMS: atom_id res chain seq x y z
N MET A 1 -56.36 25.10 -16.69
CA MET A 1 -55.94 24.04 -15.72
C MET A 1 -54.80 24.55 -14.85
N LYS A 2 -54.65 24.00 -13.66
CA LYS A 2 -53.54 24.40 -12.79
C LYS A 2 -52.32 23.47 -12.99
N CYS A 3 -51.14 24.02 -13.03
CA CYS A 3 -49.92 23.27 -13.16
C CYS A 3 -49.69 22.44 -11.89
N PRO A 4 -49.43 21.13 -11.99
CA PRO A 4 -49.25 20.27 -10.84
C PRO A 4 -47.92 20.53 -10.06
N ASN A 5 -47.00 21.27 -10.66
CA ASN A 5 -45.73 21.57 -10.04
C ASN A 5 -45.66 22.96 -9.41
N CYS A 6 -46.12 24.00 -10.10
CA CYS A 6 -46.05 25.40 -9.64
C CYS A 6 -47.39 26.01 -9.25
N HIS A 7 -48.49 25.25 -9.39
CA HIS A 7 -49.88 25.59 -9.03
C HIS A 7 -50.49 26.83 -9.74
N ARG A 8 -49.75 27.43 -10.68
CA ARG A 8 -50.26 28.58 -11.47
C ARG A 8 -51.28 28.11 -12.52
N GLU A 9 -52.23 28.96 -12.80
CA GLU A 9 -53.21 28.71 -13.86
C GLU A 9 -52.58 28.81 -15.25
N ILE A 10 -52.86 27.81 -16.09
CA ILE A 10 -52.38 27.72 -17.46
C ILE A 10 -53.53 27.51 -18.42
N PRO A 11 -53.54 28.18 -19.57
CA PRO A 11 -54.55 27.92 -20.61
C PRO A 11 -54.53 26.43 -21.03
N VAL A 12 -55.68 25.92 -21.47
CA VAL A 12 -55.81 24.54 -21.94
C VAL A 12 -55.07 24.40 -23.27
N GLY A 13 -54.30 23.32 -23.46
CA GLY A 13 -53.60 23.04 -24.72
C GLY A 13 -52.07 23.18 -24.63
N TYR A 14 -51.52 23.64 -23.53
CA TYR A 14 -50.07 23.68 -23.37
C TYR A 14 -49.52 22.32 -22.95
N HIS A 15 -48.52 21.81 -23.70
CA HIS A 15 -47.80 20.57 -23.40
C HIS A 15 -46.68 20.77 -22.37
N THR A 16 -46.27 22.01 -22.13
CA THR A 16 -45.23 22.39 -21.18
C THR A 16 -45.65 23.65 -20.42
N CYS A 17 -45.52 23.66 -19.11
CA CYS A 17 -45.87 24.84 -18.32
C CYS A 17 -44.99 26.04 -18.67
N PRO A 18 -45.54 27.20 -19.05
CA PRO A 18 -44.76 28.40 -19.42
C PRO A 18 -43.97 28.98 -18.25
N TYR A 19 -44.37 28.72 -17.00
CA TYR A 19 -43.80 29.30 -15.79
C TYR A 19 -42.68 28.44 -15.19
N CYS A 20 -42.86 27.10 -15.15
CA CYS A 20 -41.85 26.21 -14.56
C CYS A 20 -41.23 25.21 -15.54
N LYS A 21 -41.58 25.29 -16.82
CA LYS A 21 -41.07 24.47 -17.93
C LYS A 21 -41.27 22.94 -17.77
N ARG A 22 -42.16 22.52 -16.87
CA ARG A 22 -42.44 21.10 -16.67
C ARG A 22 -43.35 20.58 -17.78
N ASN A 23 -43.06 19.36 -18.27
CA ASN A 23 -43.90 18.67 -19.27
C ASN A 23 -45.23 18.23 -18.64
N LEU A 24 -46.35 18.52 -19.30
CA LEU A 24 -47.70 18.26 -18.83
C LEU A 24 -48.38 17.08 -19.54
N ASN A 25 -47.75 16.49 -20.56
CA ASN A 25 -48.34 15.39 -21.35
C ASN A 25 -48.58 14.13 -20.54
N THR A 26 -47.85 13.92 -19.47
CA THR A 26 -48.00 12.74 -18.59
C THR A 26 -49.20 12.84 -17.65
N TYR A 27 -49.82 14.04 -17.51
CA TYR A 27 -50.91 14.25 -16.56
C TYR A 27 -52.30 14.07 -17.20
N ASN A 28 -52.42 14.17 -18.51
CA ASN A 28 -53.70 14.04 -19.21
C ASN A 28 -54.16 12.57 -19.44
N GLN A 29 -53.30 11.59 -19.12
CA GLN A 29 -53.66 10.16 -19.24
C GLN A 29 -54.28 9.55 -17.98
N SER A 30 -54.36 10.29 -16.88
CA SER A 30 -54.77 9.76 -15.60
C SER A 30 -56.27 9.91 -15.23
N ASN A 31 -57.06 10.59 -16.08
CA ASN A 31 -58.50 10.89 -15.77
C ASN A 31 -59.46 10.23 -16.74
N ASN A 32 -59.26 8.98 -17.14
CA ASN A 32 -60.30 8.20 -17.78
C ASN A 32 -60.63 7.00 -16.92
N PRO A 33 -61.77 6.98 -16.23
CA PRO A 33 -62.20 5.81 -15.48
C PRO A 33 -62.88 4.87 -16.46
N SER A 34 -62.20 3.89 -16.96
CA SER A 34 -62.80 2.79 -17.70
C SER A 34 -62.11 1.47 -17.45
N ILE A 35 -62.86 0.61 -16.81
CA ILE A 35 -62.93 -0.84 -16.95
C ILE A 35 -61.84 -1.61 -16.20
N SER A 36 -62.33 -2.14 -15.07
CA SER A 36 -61.85 -3.35 -14.44
C SER A 36 -61.49 -4.43 -15.46
N ASN A 37 -60.20 -4.80 -15.48
CA ASN A 37 -59.85 -6.14 -15.86
C ASN A 37 -58.98 -6.74 -14.79
N GLN A 38 -59.55 -7.65 -14.07
CA GLN A 38 -58.91 -8.63 -13.26
C GLN A 38 -57.83 -9.34 -14.08
N ASN A 39 -56.60 -8.87 -13.98
CA ASN A 39 -55.48 -9.64 -14.45
C ASN A 39 -55.09 -10.60 -13.33
N ARG A 40 -55.76 -11.78 -13.36
CA ARG A 40 -55.21 -13.04 -12.85
C ARG A 40 -53.70 -13.03 -13.03
N ALA A 41 -52.99 -13.08 -11.95
CA ALA A 41 -51.57 -13.35 -11.95
C ALA A 41 -51.31 -14.70 -12.64
N LYS A 42 -51.14 -14.65 -13.93
CA LYS A 42 -50.56 -15.77 -14.70
C LYS A 42 -49.11 -15.82 -14.27
N SER A 43 -48.75 -16.78 -13.44
CA SER A 43 -47.39 -17.18 -13.20
C SER A 43 -46.77 -17.50 -14.60
N ARG A 44 -46.06 -16.55 -15.15
CA ARG A 44 -45.27 -16.77 -16.37
C ARG A 44 -44.23 -17.82 -15.99
N ALA A 45 -44.49 -19.06 -16.40
CA ALA A 45 -43.43 -20.07 -16.37
C ALA A 45 -42.20 -19.49 -17.08
N LEU A 46 -41.14 -19.27 -16.35
CA LEU A 46 -39.88 -18.74 -16.89
C LEU A 46 -39.45 -19.68 -18.03
N ASN A 47 -39.24 -19.11 -19.20
CA ASN A 47 -38.76 -19.81 -20.38
C ASN A 47 -37.44 -20.53 -20.01
N LYS A 48 -37.19 -21.73 -20.56
CA LYS A 48 -35.97 -22.52 -20.25
C LYS A 48 -34.68 -21.69 -20.38
N GLY A 49 -34.59 -20.80 -21.38
CA GLY A 49 -33.47 -19.89 -21.56
C GLY A 49 -33.27 -18.89 -20.41
N THR A 50 -34.37 -18.34 -19.87
CA THR A 50 -34.31 -17.40 -18.73
C THR A 50 -33.84 -18.11 -17.45
N LYS A 51 -34.24 -19.38 -17.24
CA LYS A 51 -33.76 -20.17 -16.10
C LYS A 51 -32.25 -20.45 -16.17
N ILE A 52 -31.74 -20.78 -17.38
CA ILE A 52 -30.33 -21.01 -17.61
C ILE A 52 -29.55 -19.70 -17.39
N LEU A 53 -30.03 -18.57 -17.90
CA LEU A 53 -29.38 -17.27 -17.72
C LEU A 53 -29.27 -16.88 -16.24
N ILE A 54 -30.36 -17.06 -15.46
CA ILE A 54 -30.36 -16.79 -14.03
C ILE A 54 -29.36 -17.69 -13.30
N LEU A 55 -29.29 -18.96 -13.68
CA LEU A 55 -28.37 -19.93 -13.09
C LEU A 55 -26.90 -19.56 -13.38
N VAL A 56 -26.59 -19.16 -14.62
CA VAL A 56 -25.24 -18.71 -15.00
C VAL A 56 -24.85 -17.43 -14.24
N ILE A 57 -25.74 -16.45 -14.13
CA ILE A 57 -25.48 -15.22 -13.37
C ILE A 57 -25.26 -15.55 -11.89
N SER A 58 -26.05 -16.42 -11.32
CA SER A 58 -25.92 -16.83 -9.91
C SER A 58 -24.58 -17.55 -9.64
N ILE A 59 -24.13 -18.43 -10.54
CA ILE A 59 -22.83 -19.10 -10.44
C ILE A 59 -21.69 -18.06 -10.56
N PHE A 60 -21.81 -17.10 -11.49
CA PHE A 60 -20.80 -16.07 -11.68
C PHE A 60 -20.67 -15.16 -10.44
N LEU A 61 -21.80 -14.77 -9.84
CA LEU A 61 -21.79 -13.99 -8.59
C LEU A 61 -21.20 -14.78 -7.40
N LEU A 62 -21.47 -16.09 -7.33
CA LEU A 62 -20.86 -16.96 -6.32
C LEU A 62 -19.36 -17.08 -6.49
N LEU A 63 -18.87 -17.26 -7.73
CA LEU A 63 -17.44 -17.33 -8.03
C LEU A 63 -16.73 -16.00 -7.70
N THR A 64 -17.33 -14.86 -8.04
CA THR A 64 -16.76 -13.54 -7.71
C THR A 64 -16.70 -13.32 -6.19
N ALA A 65 -17.72 -13.76 -5.42
CA ALA A 65 -17.72 -13.67 -3.98
C ALA A 65 -16.63 -14.56 -3.34
N ILE A 66 -16.41 -15.77 -3.88
CA ILE A 66 -15.35 -16.69 -3.40
C ILE A 66 -13.97 -16.09 -3.68
N ILE A 67 -13.75 -15.54 -4.89
CA ILE A 67 -12.47 -14.89 -5.25
C ILE A 67 -12.22 -13.67 -4.37
N ALA A 68 -13.23 -12.81 -4.16
CA ALA A 68 -13.12 -11.66 -3.28
C ALA A 68 -12.84 -12.05 -1.83
N GLY A 69 -13.48 -13.12 -1.34
CA GLY A 69 -13.22 -13.69 -0.01
C GLY A 69 -11.81 -14.26 0.12
N ALA A 70 -11.32 -14.98 -0.89
CA ALA A 70 -9.96 -15.52 -0.91
C ALA A 70 -8.90 -14.40 -0.96
N VAL A 71 -9.12 -13.36 -1.77
CA VAL A 71 -8.23 -12.18 -1.82
C VAL A 71 -8.25 -11.42 -0.49
N ALA A 72 -9.41 -11.22 0.12
CA ALA A 72 -9.53 -10.58 1.43
C ALA A 72 -8.82 -11.41 2.52
N LEU A 73 -8.93 -12.74 2.47
CA LEU A 73 -8.23 -13.63 3.40
C LEU A 73 -6.72 -13.58 3.20
N LEU A 74 -6.24 -13.59 1.94
CA LEU A 74 -4.81 -13.44 1.62
C LEU A 74 -4.26 -12.08 2.06
N LEU A 75 -5.01 -11.00 1.85
CA LEU A 75 -4.63 -9.66 2.32
C LEU A 75 -4.66 -9.57 3.85
N HIS A 76 -5.60 -10.26 4.51
CA HIS A 76 -5.68 -10.28 5.97
C HIS A 76 -4.55 -11.12 6.59
N THR A 77 -4.14 -12.23 5.95
CA THR A 77 -2.99 -13.02 6.41
C THR A 77 -1.66 -12.32 6.11
N ALA A 78 -1.56 -11.54 5.03
CA ALA A 78 -0.39 -10.70 4.75
C ALA A 78 -0.26 -9.51 5.74
N ASN A 79 -1.36 -9.08 6.35
CA ASN A 79 -1.37 -7.99 7.33
C ASN A 79 -1.21 -8.48 8.79
N ASN A 80 -0.96 -9.78 8.99
CA ASN A 80 -0.64 -10.31 10.30
C ASN A 80 0.79 -9.91 10.68
N ASN A 81 0.87 -8.88 11.52
CA ASN A 81 1.97 -8.53 12.43
C ASN A 81 3.25 -9.37 12.22
N HIS A 82 4.07 -8.99 11.25
CA HIS A 82 5.40 -9.56 11.12
C HIS A 82 6.23 -9.03 12.30
N SER A 83 6.08 -9.67 13.46
CA SER A 83 7.04 -9.46 14.54
C SER A 83 8.32 -10.14 14.11
N VAL A 84 9.35 -9.36 13.85
CA VAL A 84 10.69 -9.89 13.61
C VAL A 84 11.12 -10.64 14.88
N PRO A 85 11.43 -11.94 14.81
CA PRO A 85 11.87 -12.69 15.97
C PRO A 85 13.16 -12.05 16.52
N ALA A 86 13.26 -11.92 17.84
CA ALA A 86 14.48 -11.45 18.46
C ALA A 86 15.61 -12.46 18.19
N VAL A 87 16.61 -12.03 17.44
CA VAL A 87 17.81 -12.84 17.14
C VAL A 87 18.72 -12.86 18.37
N SER A 88 19.17 -14.04 18.78
CA SER A 88 20.18 -14.15 19.84
C SER A 88 21.50 -13.53 19.36
N SER A 89 22.26 -12.93 20.28
CA SER A 89 23.56 -12.30 19.93
C SER A 89 24.57 -13.29 19.32
N GLU A 90 24.43 -14.59 19.56
CA GLU A 90 25.30 -15.62 18.99
C GLU A 90 25.10 -15.78 17.46
N ASN A 91 23.88 -15.65 16.99
CA ASN A 91 23.54 -15.80 15.57
C ASN A 91 23.51 -14.45 14.82
N ALA A 92 23.69 -13.36 15.55
CA ALA A 92 23.65 -12.04 14.95
C ALA A 92 24.90 -11.76 14.13
N ILE A 93 24.72 -11.14 12.96
CA ILE A 93 25.84 -10.66 12.13
C ILE A 93 26.45 -9.37 12.72
N THR A 94 27.70 -9.12 12.39
CA THR A 94 28.38 -7.89 12.78
C THR A 94 28.02 -6.71 11.89
N ARG A 95 28.31 -5.50 12.35
CA ARG A 95 28.14 -4.29 11.53
C ARG A 95 28.98 -4.34 10.25
N THR A 96 30.18 -4.92 10.31
CA THR A 96 31.03 -5.14 9.13
C THR A 96 30.38 -6.11 8.14
N GLU A 97 29.89 -7.26 8.61
CA GLU A 97 29.23 -8.24 7.75
C GLU A 97 27.99 -7.65 7.07
N TRP A 98 27.17 -6.93 7.83
CA TRP A 98 26.00 -6.25 7.27
C TRP A 98 26.39 -5.24 6.18
N ILE A 99 27.34 -4.33 6.45
CA ILE A 99 27.75 -3.32 5.48
C ILE A 99 28.44 -3.96 4.26
N ALA A 100 29.15 -5.08 4.44
CA ALA A 100 29.70 -5.82 3.32
C ALA A 100 28.61 -6.40 2.41
N MET A 101 27.56 -6.98 2.97
CA MET A 101 26.40 -7.50 2.21
C MET A 101 25.70 -6.36 1.48
N LEU A 102 25.38 -5.27 2.16
CA LEU A 102 24.73 -4.09 1.59
C LEU A 102 25.56 -3.50 0.45
N ALA A 103 26.87 -3.32 0.65
CA ALA A 103 27.77 -2.76 -0.35
C ALA A 103 27.88 -3.65 -1.59
N ASP A 104 27.90 -4.98 -1.42
CA ASP A 104 27.93 -5.92 -2.54
C ASP A 104 26.63 -5.88 -3.33
N GLN A 105 25.47 -5.81 -2.65
CA GLN A 105 24.15 -5.73 -3.27
C GLN A 105 23.99 -4.45 -4.10
N GLU A 106 24.40 -3.31 -3.55
CA GLU A 106 24.22 -1.99 -4.16
C GLU A 106 25.39 -1.53 -5.02
N GLY A 107 26.50 -2.29 -5.06
CA GLY A 107 27.67 -1.99 -5.87
C GLY A 107 28.63 -0.97 -5.26
N TYR A 108 28.58 -0.71 -3.96
CA TYR A 108 29.51 0.19 -3.25
C TYR A 108 30.83 -0.53 -2.90
N THR A 109 31.56 -1.00 -3.89
CA THR A 109 32.71 -1.89 -3.70
C THR A 109 34.06 -1.17 -3.68
N ASP A 110 34.14 0.10 -4.09
CA ASP A 110 35.38 0.84 -4.16
C ASP A 110 35.22 2.27 -3.63
N CYS A 111 36.20 2.76 -2.92
CA CYS A 111 36.24 4.11 -2.35
C CYS A 111 37.25 5.01 -3.06
N LYS A 112 37.01 6.33 -3.04
CA LYS A 112 37.87 7.34 -3.64
C LYS A 112 38.98 7.75 -2.69
N ASN A 113 38.83 7.57 -1.39
CA ASN A 113 39.77 8.04 -0.39
C ASN A 113 40.38 6.88 0.37
N ASP A 114 41.71 6.81 0.37
CA ASP A 114 42.47 5.79 1.13
C ASP A 114 42.60 6.12 2.62
N LYS A 115 42.23 7.33 3.04
CA LYS A 115 42.20 7.69 4.46
C LYS A 115 40.89 7.30 5.08
N SER A 116 40.94 6.58 6.21
CA SER A 116 39.75 6.17 6.91
C SER A 116 38.90 7.36 7.38
N TYR A 117 37.58 7.22 7.26
CA TYR A 117 36.60 8.11 7.87
C TYR A 117 36.31 7.75 9.33
N PHE A 118 36.80 6.60 9.83
CA PHE A 118 36.55 6.08 11.16
C PHE A 118 37.85 5.82 11.92
N ASP A 119 37.83 6.00 13.23
CA ASP A 119 39.02 5.87 14.08
C ASP A 119 39.47 4.42 14.25
N ASP A 120 38.53 3.48 14.14
CA ASP A 120 38.72 2.04 14.41
C ASP A 120 38.72 1.17 13.14
N ILE A 121 38.72 1.79 11.96
CA ILE A 121 38.84 1.12 10.65
C ILE A 121 40.11 1.55 9.96
N ASN A 122 40.88 0.60 9.46
CA ASN A 122 42.09 0.84 8.69
C ASN A 122 42.16 -0.09 7.47
N GLN A 123 43.14 0.13 6.61
CA GLN A 123 43.35 -0.59 5.34
C GLN A 123 43.61 -2.10 5.49
N SER A 124 43.90 -2.59 6.73
CA SER A 124 44.01 -4.03 7.00
C SER A 124 42.67 -4.73 7.20
N ASN A 125 41.58 -3.99 7.30
CA ASN A 125 40.24 -4.57 7.33
C ASN A 125 39.85 -5.00 5.91
N ASP A 126 39.47 -6.26 5.72
CA ASP A 126 39.10 -6.84 4.42
C ASP A 126 37.95 -6.08 3.73
N ASN A 127 37.08 -5.45 4.51
CA ASN A 127 35.94 -4.67 4.03
C ASN A 127 36.18 -3.15 4.07
N PHE A 128 37.45 -2.73 4.24
CA PHE A 128 37.82 -1.30 4.31
C PHE A 128 37.16 -0.48 3.19
N LYS A 129 37.37 -0.88 1.93
CA LYS A 129 36.87 -0.16 0.76
C LYS A 129 35.36 -0.02 0.75
N LYS A 130 34.64 -1.09 1.10
CA LYS A 130 33.17 -1.10 1.16
C LYS A 130 32.65 -0.16 2.26
N ILE A 131 33.24 -0.22 3.45
CA ILE A 131 32.88 0.66 4.57
C ILE A 131 33.13 2.13 4.19
N GLN A 132 34.31 2.42 3.58
CA GLN A 132 34.63 3.77 3.14
C GLN A 132 33.70 4.25 2.04
N ALA A 133 33.37 3.40 1.06
CA ALA A 133 32.41 3.73 0.00
C ALA A 133 31.05 4.08 0.59
N CYS A 134 30.52 3.27 1.52
CA CYS A 134 29.28 3.59 2.20
C CYS A 134 29.31 4.92 2.96
N ALA A 135 30.46 5.29 3.53
CA ALA A 135 30.64 6.61 4.16
C ALA A 135 30.72 7.74 3.10
N GLU A 136 31.37 7.52 1.96
CA GLU A 136 31.42 8.49 0.86
C GLU A 136 30.05 8.80 0.28
N TRP A 137 29.17 7.79 0.20
CA TRP A 137 27.79 7.91 -0.26
C TRP A 137 26.80 8.32 0.82
N GLU A 138 27.30 8.74 2.00
CA GLU A 138 26.47 9.23 3.12
C GLU A 138 25.50 8.18 3.69
N ILE A 139 25.76 6.89 3.42
CA ILE A 139 25.02 5.76 4.02
C ILE A 139 25.43 5.61 5.50
N LEU A 140 26.71 5.83 5.76
CA LEU A 140 27.31 5.88 7.09
C LEU A 140 27.73 7.32 7.41
N ASP A 141 27.42 7.75 8.63
CA ASP A 141 27.87 9.06 9.11
C ASP A 141 29.39 9.01 9.36
N LYS A 142 30.11 9.99 8.85
CA LYS A 142 31.58 10.06 8.93
C LYS A 142 32.04 10.52 10.30
N GLY A 143 33.13 9.96 10.76
CA GLY A 143 33.79 10.31 12.03
C GLY A 143 33.47 9.36 13.17
N GLY A 144 34.31 9.41 14.23
CA GLY A 144 34.21 8.52 15.38
C GLY A 144 34.48 7.06 15.07
N SER A 145 33.91 6.16 15.86
CA SER A 145 34.09 4.71 15.73
C SER A 145 32.96 4.07 14.94
N PHE A 146 33.31 3.23 13.97
CA PHE A 146 32.37 2.40 13.21
C PHE A 146 31.89 1.19 14.03
N LEU A 147 32.69 0.69 14.96
CA LEU A 147 32.44 -0.50 15.81
C LEU A 147 32.27 -1.77 14.94
N PRO A 148 33.31 -2.19 14.19
CA PRO A 148 33.21 -3.22 13.16
C PRO A 148 32.76 -4.58 13.66
N ASN A 149 33.11 -4.93 14.89
CA ASN A 149 32.82 -6.23 15.52
C ASN A 149 31.52 -6.23 16.32
N ASP A 150 30.90 -5.07 16.52
CA ASP A 150 29.61 -5.00 17.18
C ASP A 150 28.52 -5.65 16.34
N LYS A 151 27.54 -6.20 16.99
CA LYS A 151 26.39 -6.79 16.30
C LYS A 151 25.52 -5.72 15.65
N ALA A 152 25.11 -5.98 14.42
CA ALA A 152 24.21 -5.07 13.71
C ALA A 152 22.81 -5.12 14.34
N THR A 153 22.33 -3.98 14.79
CA THR A 153 20.96 -3.84 15.25
C THR A 153 20.01 -3.70 14.06
N THR A 154 18.74 -4.04 14.26
CA THR A 154 17.71 -3.86 13.23
C THR A 154 17.59 -2.39 12.83
N GLU A 155 17.70 -1.47 13.78
CA GLU A 155 17.72 -0.03 13.50
C GLU A 155 18.86 0.36 12.56
N PHE A 156 20.09 -0.05 12.88
CA PHE A 156 21.26 0.22 12.05
C PHE A 156 21.09 -0.35 10.64
N ALA A 157 20.62 -1.58 10.52
CA ALA A 157 20.43 -2.24 9.25
C ALA A 157 19.38 -1.54 8.37
N VAL A 158 18.22 -1.22 8.93
CA VAL A 158 17.14 -0.55 8.22
C VAL A 158 17.56 0.85 7.78
N ILE A 159 18.19 1.64 8.67
CA ILE A 159 18.65 2.99 8.33
C ILE A 159 19.62 2.97 7.16
N THR A 160 20.64 2.09 7.23
CA THR A 160 21.66 2.01 6.18
C THR A 160 21.12 1.46 4.86
N ALA A 161 20.23 0.47 4.89
CA ALA A 161 19.55 -0.05 3.69
C ALA A 161 18.72 1.04 3.02
N VAL A 162 17.98 1.81 3.80
CA VAL A 162 17.15 2.88 3.29
C VAL A 162 17.99 4.02 2.70
N LYS A 163 19.10 4.38 3.37
CA LYS A 163 20.05 5.38 2.84
C LYS A 163 20.73 4.90 1.54
N SER A 164 21.00 3.60 1.39
CA SER A 164 21.73 3.05 0.24
C SER A 164 20.96 3.14 -1.07
N ILE A 165 19.65 3.00 -1.06
CA ILE A 165 18.83 3.09 -2.27
C ILE A 165 18.63 4.53 -2.76
N GLY A 166 19.25 5.51 -2.11
CA GLY A 166 19.30 6.91 -2.55
C GLY A 166 17.94 7.60 -2.63
N LEU A 167 16.90 6.99 -2.09
CA LEU A 167 15.60 7.60 -2.02
C LEU A 167 15.67 8.77 -1.04
N GLN A 168 15.60 9.96 -1.56
CA GLN A 168 15.12 11.09 -0.75
C GLN A 168 13.67 10.79 -0.43
N PHE A 169 13.43 10.19 0.75
CA PHE A 169 12.09 9.83 1.16
C PHE A 169 11.25 11.08 1.25
N ILE A 170 10.20 11.10 0.46
CA ILE A 170 9.19 12.14 0.52
C ILE A 170 8.09 11.57 1.40
N SER A 171 7.86 12.19 2.56
CA SER A 171 6.70 11.89 3.39
C SER A 171 5.40 12.19 2.62
N ALA A 172 4.26 11.71 3.11
CA ALA A 172 2.95 12.04 2.54
C ALA A 172 2.69 13.56 2.39
N ASN A 173 3.48 14.40 3.07
CA ASN A 173 3.43 15.87 3.02
C ASN A 173 4.54 16.46 2.13
N GLU A 174 5.16 15.69 1.25
CA GLU A 174 6.25 16.08 0.34
C GLU A 174 7.50 16.65 1.06
N LYS A 175 7.67 16.35 2.34
CA LYS A 175 8.88 16.73 3.08
C LYS A 175 9.93 15.63 2.99
N PRO A 176 11.19 15.98 2.74
CA PRO A 176 12.26 14.99 2.74
C PRO A 176 12.44 14.40 4.15
N ILE A 177 12.50 13.08 4.24
CA ILE A 177 12.83 12.36 5.47
C ILE A 177 14.34 12.52 5.69
N ARG A 178 14.75 13.08 6.81
CA ARG A 178 16.15 13.45 7.06
C ARG A 178 16.74 12.83 8.31
N THR A 179 15.91 12.40 9.25
CA THR A 179 16.38 11.83 10.51
C THR A 179 16.23 10.31 10.51
N ASP A 180 17.13 9.62 11.22
CA ASP A 180 17.08 8.17 11.38
C ASP A 180 15.73 7.71 11.99
N SER A 181 15.18 8.50 12.90
CA SER A 181 13.87 8.24 13.50
C SER A 181 12.72 8.30 12.48
N GLU A 182 12.77 9.28 11.55
CA GLU A 182 11.79 9.38 10.46
C GLU A 182 11.94 8.22 9.47
N ILE A 183 13.18 7.77 9.19
CA ILE A 183 13.47 6.61 8.35
C ILE A 183 12.83 5.36 8.95
N ILE A 184 13.06 5.09 10.23
CA ILE A 184 12.50 3.94 10.94
C ILE A 184 10.97 4.00 10.94
N HIS A 185 10.38 5.15 11.23
CA HIS A 185 8.93 5.31 11.21
C HIS A 185 8.35 5.01 9.82
N PHE A 186 8.95 5.59 8.78
CA PHE A 186 8.55 5.37 7.40
C PHE A 186 8.64 3.89 7.00
N TYR A 187 9.78 3.23 7.30
CA TYR A 187 9.95 1.81 7.00
C TYR A 187 8.86 0.97 7.68
N LYS A 188 8.63 1.15 8.98
CA LYS A 188 7.58 0.43 9.74
C LYS A 188 6.18 0.68 9.18
N GLU A 189 5.89 1.91 8.73
CA GLU A 189 4.61 2.25 8.10
C GLU A 189 4.43 1.53 6.76
N LYS A 190 5.48 1.47 5.92
CA LYS A 190 5.40 0.90 4.57
C LYS A 190 5.44 -0.62 4.54
N THR A 191 6.23 -1.24 5.40
CA THR A 191 6.38 -2.71 5.43
C THR A 191 5.38 -3.38 6.37
N GLY A 192 4.87 -2.66 7.36
CA GLY A 192 4.10 -3.22 8.47
C GLY A 192 4.94 -3.97 9.48
N ASP A 193 6.27 -3.99 9.33
CA ASP A 193 7.18 -4.68 10.22
C ASP A 193 7.17 -4.06 11.61
N ARG A 194 7.11 -4.93 12.63
CA ARG A 194 7.22 -4.56 14.03
C ARG A 194 8.46 -5.19 14.61
N PHE A 195 9.47 -4.39 14.87
CA PHE A 195 10.70 -4.82 15.49
C PHE A 195 11.10 -3.86 16.62
N ASP A 196 11.84 -4.38 17.58
CA ASP A 196 12.58 -3.57 18.54
C ASP A 196 13.83 -3.03 17.84
N ASN A 197 14.05 -1.73 17.88
CA ASN A 197 15.19 -1.08 17.25
C ASN A 197 16.53 -1.65 17.75
N GLN A 198 16.58 -2.12 18.99
CA GLN A 198 17.77 -2.71 19.62
C GLN A 198 17.93 -4.21 19.38
N SER A 199 16.95 -4.88 18.75
CA SER A 199 17.11 -6.27 18.35
C SER A 199 18.21 -6.42 17.31
N TYR A 200 18.90 -7.57 17.32
CA TYR A 200 19.93 -7.88 16.33
C TYR A 200 19.34 -8.50 15.07
N ILE A 201 20.09 -8.43 13.98
CA ILE A 201 19.78 -9.12 12.72
C ILE A 201 20.69 -10.31 12.51
N ASP A 202 20.16 -11.37 11.89
CA ASP A 202 20.92 -12.49 11.34
C ASP A 202 21.03 -12.37 9.81
N ALA A 203 21.74 -13.32 9.20
CA ALA A 203 21.95 -13.33 7.75
C ALA A 203 20.63 -13.52 6.98
N ASP A 204 19.67 -14.26 7.53
CA ASP A 204 18.37 -14.49 6.89
C ASP A 204 17.53 -13.21 6.88
N TYR A 205 17.50 -12.50 8.00
CA TYR A 205 16.80 -11.22 8.06
C TYR A 205 17.49 -10.13 7.25
N ALA A 206 18.84 -10.11 7.27
CA ALA A 206 19.62 -9.22 6.41
C ALA A 206 19.25 -9.37 4.92
N THR A 207 19.13 -10.61 4.44
CA THR A 207 18.72 -10.89 3.04
C THR A 207 17.30 -10.42 2.72
N LYS A 208 16.41 -10.33 3.70
CA LYS A 208 15.04 -9.80 3.50
C LYS A 208 15.00 -8.28 3.44
N ILE A 209 15.90 -7.60 4.13
CA ILE A 209 15.99 -6.13 4.11
C ILE A 209 16.56 -5.67 2.76
N LEU A 210 17.55 -6.39 2.21
CA LEU A 210 18.16 -6.14 0.91
C LEU A 210 17.25 -6.55 -0.24
#